data_aba7ad19ad6b64db25eba47b5f4613e9
#
_entry.id   aba7ad19ad6b64db25eba47b5f4613e9
#
_cell.length_a   1.000
_cell.length_b   1.000
_cell.length_c   1.000
_cell.angle_alpha   90.00
_cell.angle_beta   90.00
_cell.angle_gamma   90.00
#
_symmetry.space_group_name_H-M   'P 1'
#
loop_
_entity.id
_entity.type
_entity.pdbx_description
1 polymer ?
#
loop_
_entity_poly.entity_id
_entity_poly.type
_entity_poly.pdbx_seq_one_letter_code
_entity_poly.pdbx_strand_id
1 'polypeptide(L)'
;MNTDVLIVGSGCSGLYCALKLPRDVRITLITKSDLESNDSYLAQGGMCMLKEQSDFDSFFEDTLKAGHYENDRESVGIMINSSPEVVKDLVSYGADFARNDDGSLAYTREGAHSHNRIIFHEDVTGKEITSTLLAQVKKLSNVTLMEYTTMVDIIERDDKCYGAIIRKQDGTLEKVTAAYTVMACGGVGGLYRFSTNFRHLTGDSLAIAKKHGIELKNPDYVQIHPTTFYTKKHEDRSFLISESVRGEGAKLLDKNMNRFVDELLPRDVLTGKIREQMKKDGTDFVWEDLRTIPRDELVSHFPNIIEHCKEMGYDVFKEPIPVVPAQHYFMGGVKVNHHSRTSMECLYAVGETACNGVHGRNRLASNSLLESLVFAKRAAGQMAELGFVNDEIAAKKAADSIDLADYSDEKAVEREYRKLAMEAIEGRTSVGTEETVESGIAYIQA
;
A
#
# COMPACT_ATOMS: atom_id res chain seq x y z
N MET A 1 -12.00 24.56 9.41
CA MET A 1 -13.10 23.58 9.12
C MET A 1 -13.26 22.62 10.29
N ASN A 2 -14.48 22.06 10.52
CA ASN A 2 -14.75 21.09 11.60
C ASN A 2 -15.48 19.86 11.00
N THR A 3 -15.05 18.68 11.36
CA THR A 3 -15.64 17.39 10.95
C THR A 3 -15.63 16.42 12.14
N ASP A 4 -16.34 15.30 12.07
CA ASP A 4 -16.31 14.30 13.14
C ASP A 4 -15.14 13.32 12.91
N VAL A 5 -14.90 12.95 11.63
CA VAL A 5 -13.73 12.13 11.24
C VAL A 5 -13.03 12.76 10.04
N LEU A 6 -11.72 12.97 10.19
CA LEU A 6 -10.83 13.34 9.09
C LEU A 6 -10.10 12.08 8.60
N ILE A 7 -10.28 11.70 7.33
CA ILE A 7 -9.58 10.58 6.70
C ILE A 7 -8.57 11.15 5.69
N VAL A 8 -7.31 10.71 5.78
CA VAL A 8 -6.21 11.20 4.94
C VAL A 8 -5.75 10.08 4.02
N GLY A 9 -6.21 10.10 2.77
CA GLY A 9 -5.90 9.14 1.73
C GLY A 9 -7.15 8.47 1.14
N SER A 10 -7.19 8.38 -0.20
CA SER A 10 -8.28 7.82 -1.01
C SER A 10 -8.00 6.38 -1.50
N GLY A 11 -7.00 5.69 -0.93
CA GLY A 11 -6.80 4.27 -1.18
C GLY A 11 -7.93 3.41 -0.61
N CYS A 12 -7.90 2.09 -0.89
CA CYS A 12 -8.96 1.17 -0.48
C CYS A 12 -9.25 1.23 1.04
N SER A 13 -8.24 1.41 1.88
CA SER A 13 -8.40 1.52 3.34
C SER A 13 -9.17 2.77 3.76
N GLY A 14 -8.83 3.95 3.22
CA GLY A 14 -9.51 5.20 3.53
C GLY A 14 -10.97 5.20 3.05
N LEU A 15 -11.21 4.76 1.82
CA LEU A 15 -12.55 4.64 1.25
C LEU A 15 -13.42 3.64 2.02
N TYR A 16 -12.87 2.49 2.37
CA TYR A 16 -13.62 1.47 3.10
C TYR A 16 -13.89 1.88 4.55
N CYS A 17 -12.95 2.58 5.20
CA CYS A 17 -13.17 3.20 6.50
C CYS A 17 -14.39 4.16 6.44
N ALA A 18 -14.43 5.06 5.47
CA ALA A 18 -15.56 5.98 5.27
C ALA A 18 -16.90 5.25 5.07
N LEU A 19 -16.90 4.14 4.31
CA LEU A 19 -18.12 3.33 4.10
C LEU A 19 -18.61 2.60 5.35
N LYS A 20 -17.72 2.29 6.29
CA LYS A 20 -18.03 1.55 7.53
C LYS A 20 -18.36 2.44 8.73
N LEU A 21 -18.13 3.73 8.62
CA LEU A 21 -18.58 4.71 9.63
C LEU A 21 -20.10 4.93 9.56
N PRO A 22 -20.75 5.28 10.69
CA PRO A 22 -22.18 5.59 10.74
C PRO A 22 -22.58 6.74 9.78
N ARG A 23 -23.80 6.70 9.28
CA ARG A 23 -24.30 7.67 8.27
C ARG A 23 -24.59 9.07 8.80
N ASP A 24 -24.70 9.22 10.10
CA ASP A 24 -24.89 10.50 10.80
C ASP A 24 -23.57 11.17 11.19
N VAL A 25 -22.44 10.54 10.94
CA VAL A 25 -21.09 11.06 11.20
C VAL A 25 -20.62 11.89 10.00
N ARG A 26 -20.18 13.14 10.23
CA ARG A 26 -19.59 14.01 9.21
C ARG A 26 -18.16 13.58 8.93
N ILE A 27 -17.86 13.22 7.70
CA ILE A 27 -16.56 12.73 7.28
C ILE A 27 -15.96 13.70 6.26
N THR A 28 -14.72 14.09 6.48
CA THR A 28 -13.90 14.75 5.45
C THR A 28 -12.81 13.79 5.03
N LEU A 29 -12.76 13.44 3.75
CA LEU A 29 -11.70 12.62 3.17
C LEU A 29 -10.88 13.49 2.23
N ILE A 30 -9.59 13.61 2.51
CA ILE A 30 -8.63 14.38 1.71
C ILE A 30 -7.67 13.45 0.99
N THR A 31 -7.18 13.86 -0.17
CA THR A 31 -6.13 13.14 -0.91
C THR A 31 -5.16 14.11 -1.58
N LYS A 32 -3.87 13.77 -1.55
CA LYS A 32 -2.74 14.58 -2.04
C LYS A 32 -2.77 14.79 -3.56
N SER A 33 -3.38 13.86 -4.28
CA SER A 33 -3.60 13.93 -5.74
C SER A 33 -5.11 13.83 -6.04
N ASP A 34 -5.49 13.37 -7.23
CA ASP A 34 -6.86 12.96 -7.52
C ASP A 34 -7.26 11.70 -6.73
N LEU A 35 -8.54 11.38 -6.72
CA LEU A 35 -9.10 10.27 -5.93
C LEU A 35 -8.65 8.88 -6.39
N GLU A 36 -8.18 8.72 -7.62
CA GLU A 36 -7.78 7.43 -8.21
C GLU A 36 -6.26 7.23 -8.22
N SER A 37 -5.46 8.29 -8.04
CA SER A 37 -4.00 8.20 -7.98
C SER A 37 -3.52 7.68 -6.63
N ASN A 38 -3.73 6.37 -6.40
CA ASN A 38 -3.29 5.66 -5.20
C ASN A 38 -2.81 4.24 -5.54
N ASP A 39 -1.94 3.66 -4.72
CA ASP A 39 -1.32 2.35 -5.00
C ASP A 39 -2.32 1.19 -4.91
N SER A 40 -3.42 1.34 -4.18
CA SER A 40 -4.50 0.33 -4.18
C SER A 40 -5.09 0.17 -5.57
N TYR A 41 -5.27 1.26 -6.32
CA TYR A 41 -5.76 1.26 -7.70
C TYR A 41 -4.79 0.54 -8.67
N LEU A 42 -3.49 0.57 -8.38
CA LEU A 42 -2.45 -0.03 -9.22
C LEU A 42 -2.24 -1.53 -8.98
N ALA A 43 -2.83 -2.12 -7.95
CA ALA A 43 -2.60 -3.53 -7.61
C ALA A 43 -3.14 -4.45 -8.71
N GLN A 44 -2.21 -5.20 -9.34
CA GLN A 44 -2.50 -6.06 -10.47
C GLN A 44 -3.01 -7.44 -10.08
N GLY A 45 -2.36 -8.08 -9.09
CA GLY A 45 -2.58 -9.47 -8.71
C GLY A 45 -4.01 -9.75 -8.27
N GLY A 46 -4.21 -9.98 -6.98
CA GLY A 46 -5.54 -10.25 -6.45
C GLY A 46 -5.65 -9.93 -4.97
N MET A 47 -6.66 -10.47 -4.34
CA MET A 47 -6.86 -10.38 -2.90
C MET A 47 -7.10 -11.78 -2.32
N CYS A 48 -6.34 -12.13 -1.28
CA CYS A 48 -6.52 -13.39 -0.57
C CYS A 48 -7.88 -13.46 0.12
N MET A 49 -8.44 -14.67 0.20
CA MET A 49 -9.68 -14.96 0.91
C MET A 49 -9.63 -16.34 1.55
N LEU A 50 -10.15 -16.48 2.76
CA LEU A 50 -10.44 -17.77 3.38
C LEU A 50 -11.65 -18.39 2.68
N LYS A 51 -11.44 -19.43 1.88
CA LYS A 51 -12.51 -20.09 1.14
C LYS A 51 -13.44 -20.90 2.06
N GLU A 52 -12.82 -21.66 2.92
CA GLU A 52 -13.46 -22.53 3.91
C GLU A 52 -12.56 -22.70 5.13
N GLN A 53 -13.11 -23.09 6.27
CA GLN A 53 -12.36 -23.18 7.54
C GLN A 53 -11.18 -24.15 7.46
N SER A 54 -11.24 -25.16 6.62
CA SER A 54 -10.15 -26.12 6.39
C SER A 54 -8.91 -25.51 5.75
N ASP A 55 -9.03 -24.36 5.06
CA ASP A 55 -7.90 -23.63 4.47
C ASP A 55 -7.20 -22.70 5.48
N PHE A 56 -7.77 -22.51 6.67
CA PHE A 56 -7.22 -21.54 7.64
C PHE A 56 -5.78 -21.82 8.01
N ASP A 57 -5.45 -23.05 8.38
CA ASP A 57 -4.11 -23.40 8.87
C ASP A 57 -3.06 -23.23 7.77
N SER A 58 -3.41 -23.60 6.52
CA SER A 58 -2.51 -23.43 5.39
C SER A 58 -2.29 -21.95 5.03
N PHE A 59 -3.35 -21.13 5.06
CA PHE A 59 -3.24 -19.69 4.79
C PHE A 59 -2.44 -18.98 5.90
N PHE A 60 -2.69 -19.37 7.15
CA PHE A 60 -1.98 -18.84 8.31
C PHE A 60 -0.49 -19.15 8.23
N GLU A 61 -0.14 -20.43 7.96
CA GLU A 61 1.26 -20.85 7.85
C GLU A 61 1.98 -20.21 6.66
N ASP A 62 1.34 -20.14 5.47
CA ASP A 62 1.90 -19.44 4.31
C ASP A 62 2.24 -17.97 4.63
N THR A 63 1.33 -17.30 5.37
CA THR A 63 1.52 -15.90 5.78
C THR A 63 2.68 -15.75 6.76
N LEU A 64 2.76 -16.62 7.77
CA LEU A 64 3.86 -16.60 8.75
C LEU A 64 5.20 -16.91 8.10
N LYS A 65 5.25 -17.92 7.24
CA LYS A 65 6.46 -18.32 6.54
C LYS A 65 6.98 -17.22 5.62
N ALA A 66 6.09 -16.56 4.87
CA ALA A 66 6.45 -15.44 4.02
C ALA A 66 7.00 -14.26 4.85
N GLY A 67 6.42 -13.99 6.01
CA GLY A 67 6.84 -12.95 6.95
C GLY A 67 8.04 -13.32 7.83
N HIS A 68 8.72 -14.44 7.56
CA HIS A 68 9.84 -14.98 8.35
C HIS A 68 9.48 -15.25 9.81
N TYR A 69 8.21 -15.55 10.10
CA TYR A 69 7.67 -15.75 11.46
C TYR A 69 7.80 -14.52 12.38
N GLU A 70 8.07 -13.34 11.82
CA GLU A 70 8.09 -12.06 12.55
C GLU A 70 6.73 -11.37 12.57
N ASN A 71 5.70 -12.09 12.13
CA ASN A 71 4.31 -11.63 12.10
C ASN A 71 3.70 -11.55 13.51
N ASP A 72 2.77 -10.60 13.69
CA ASP A 72 1.83 -10.66 14.79
C ASP A 72 0.75 -11.72 14.47
N ARG A 73 0.80 -12.83 15.22
CA ARG A 73 -0.06 -14.01 14.96
C ARG A 73 -1.55 -13.71 15.14
N GLU A 74 -1.89 -12.83 16.09
CA GLU A 74 -3.28 -12.42 16.33
C GLU A 74 -3.79 -11.58 15.16
N SER A 75 -2.99 -10.61 14.70
CA SER A 75 -3.31 -9.80 13.50
C SER A 75 -3.50 -10.66 12.26
N VAL A 76 -2.65 -11.68 12.05
CA VAL A 76 -2.81 -12.63 10.93
C VAL A 76 -4.13 -13.40 11.05
N GLY A 77 -4.44 -13.93 12.23
CA GLY A 77 -5.69 -14.63 12.47
C GLY A 77 -6.94 -13.77 12.26
N ILE A 78 -6.89 -12.51 12.73
CA ILE A 78 -7.94 -11.51 12.51
C ILE A 78 -8.13 -11.27 11.01
N MET A 79 -7.06 -11.03 10.26
CA MET A 79 -7.12 -10.79 8.82
C MET A 79 -7.79 -11.94 8.08
N ILE A 80 -7.32 -13.17 8.32
CA ILE A 80 -7.81 -14.36 7.63
C ILE A 80 -9.29 -14.60 7.92
N ASN A 81 -9.67 -14.61 9.21
CA ASN A 81 -11.06 -14.89 9.62
C ASN A 81 -12.05 -13.81 9.16
N SER A 82 -11.60 -12.57 8.98
CA SER A 82 -12.46 -11.46 8.53
C SER A 82 -12.61 -11.42 7.00
N SER A 83 -11.79 -12.15 6.25
CA SER A 83 -11.74 -12.05 4.79
C SER A 83 -13.06 -12.41 4.08
N PRO A 84 -13.85 -13.45 4.51
CA PRO A 84 -15.13 -13.75 3.85
C PRO A 84 -16.13 -12.61 3.95
N GLU A 85 -16.16 -11.91 5.10
CA GLU A 85 -17.06 -10.79 5.31
C GLU A 85 -16.67 -9.60 4.43
N VAL A 86 -15.36 -9.30 4.33
CA VAL A 86 -14.85 -8.23 3.45
C VAL A 86 -15.21 -8.51 2.00
N VAL A 87 -15.00 -9.73 1.51
CA VAL A 87 -15.36 -10.10 0.12
C VAL A 87 -16.86 -9.99 -0.10
N LYS A 88 -17.69 -10.42 0.85
CA LYS A 88 -19.15 -10.25 0.78
C LYS A 88 -19.55 -8.77 0.68
N ASP A 89 -18.89 -7.89 1.44
CA ASP A 89 -19.12 -6.45 1.36
C ASP A 89 -18.77 -5.92 -0.05
N LEU A 90 -17.57 -6.25 -0.58
CA LEU A 90 -17.14 -5.80 -1.90
C LEU A 90 -18.09 -6.25 -3.02
N VAL A 91 -18.49 -7.53 -3.02
CA VAL A 91 -19.48 -8.05 -3.98
C VAL A 91 -20.82 -7.32 -3.84
N SER A 92 -21.26 -7.04 -2.60
CA SER A 92 -22.50 -6.30 -2.37
C SER A 92 -22.44 -4.85 -2.87
N TYR A 93 -21.25 -4.26 -2.91
CA TYR A 93 -20.99 -2.94 -3.47
C TYR A 93 -20.90 -2.95 -5.01
N GLY A 94 -20.80 -4.13 -5.62
CA GLY A 94 -20.77 -4.32 -7.06
C GLY A 94 -19.38 -4.66 -7.64
N ALA A 95 -18.41 -5.03 -6.79
CA ALA A 95 -17.11 -5.48 -7.30
C ALA A 95 -17.26 -6.77 -8.13
N ASP A 96 -16.72 -6.75 -9.33
CA ASP A 96 -16.75 -7.85 -10.29
C ASP A 96 -15.47 -8.67 -10.24
N PHE A 97 -15.52 -9.80 -9.55
CA PHE A 97 -14.43 -10.77 -9.51
C PHE A 97 -14.66 -11.90 -10.52
N ALA A 98 -13.58 -12.45 -11.05
CA ALA A 98 -13.62 -13.60 -11.94
C ALA A 98 -14.45 -14.76 -11.35
N ARG A 99 -15.24 -15.42 -12.20
CA ARG A 99 -16.15 -16.50 -11.82
C ARG A 99 -15.98 -17.72 -12.71
N ASN A 100 -16.23 -18.87 -12.13
CA ASN A 100 -16.38 -20.13 -12.83
C ASN A 100 -17.72 -20.21 -13.58
N ASP A 101 -17.88 -21.17 -14.47
CA ASP A 101 -19.10 -21.37 -15.28
C ASP A 101 -20.37 -21.59 -14.41
N ASP A 102 -20.21 -22.09 -13.20
CA ASP A 102 -21.29 -22.28 -12.21
C ASP A 102 -21.64 -21.01 -11.42
N GLY A 103 -20.97 -19.88 -11.71
CA GLY A 103 -21.16 -18.59 -11.04
C GLY A 103 -20.43 -18.44 -9.71
N SER A 104 -19.73 -19.45 -9.22
CA SER A 104 -18.87 -19.34 -8.04
C SER A 104 -17.63 -18.49 -8.35
N LEU A 105 -17.00 -17.91 -7.30
CA LEU A 105 -15.76 -17.17 -7.46
C LEU A 105 -14.65 -18.08 -8.00
N ALA A 106 -13.90 -17.61 -8.99
CA ALA A 106 -12.68 -18.23 -9.44
C ALA A 106 -11.51 -17.85 -8.52
N TYR A 107 -10.58 -18.78 -8.32
CA TYR A 107 -9.41 -18.58 -7.47
C TYR A 107 -8.13 -18.93 -8.20
N THR A 108 -7.13 -18.07 -8.06
CA THR A 108 -5.77 -18.30 -8.53
C THR A 108 -4.80 -18.43 -7.36
N ARG A 109 -3.53 -18.66 -7.69
CA ARG A 109 -2.42 -18.80 -6.76
C ARG A 109 -1.22 -17.98 -7.25
N GLU A 110 -0.55 -17.30 -6.33
CA GLU A 110 0.74 -16.65 -6.55
C GLU A 110 1.87 -17.40 -5.82
N GLY A 111 3.10 -16.93 -6.01
CA GLY A 111 4.27 -17.49 -5.34
C GLY A 111 4.13 -17.54 -3.81
N ALA A 112 4.73 -18.54 -3.19
CA ALA A 112 4.70 -18.82 -1.76
C ALA A 112 3.31 -19.18 -1.17
N HIS A 113 2.25 -19.29 -1.98
CA HIS A 113 0.97 -19.85 -1.56
C HIS A 113 0.92 -21.37 -1.76
N SER A 114 0.41 -22.11 -0.78
CA SER A 114 0.20 -23.56 -0.88
C SER A 114 -1.08 -23.94 -1.63
N HIS A 115 -2.11 -23.06 -1.64
CA HIS A 115 -3.43 -23.31 -2.26
C HIS A 115 -3.92 -22.11 -3.07
N ASN A 116 -4.86 -22.36 -4.00
CA ASN A 116 -5.59 -21.31 -4.71
C ASN A 116 -6.59 -20.65 -3.76
N ARG A 117 -6.33 -19.41 -3.36
CA ARG A 117 -7.19 -18.62 -2.46
C ARG A 117 -7.29 -17.15 -2.84
N ILE A 118 -6.78 -16.76 -3.98
CA ILE A 118 -6.72 -15.39 -4.44
C ILE A 118 -7.85 -15.15 -5.41
N ILE A 119 -8.78 -14.24 -5.06
CA ILE A 119 -9.79 -13.70 -5.98
C ILE A 119 -9.19 -12.58 -6.80
N PHE A 120 -9.61 -12.41 -8.03
CA PHE A 120 -9.01 -11.46 -8.97
C PHE A 120 -10.03 -10.93 -9.99
N HIS A 121 -9.68 -9.83 -10.63
CA HIS A 121 -10.35 -9.28 -11.80
C HIS A 121 -9.26 -8.97 -12.83
N GLU A 122 -9.08 -9.85 -13.83
CA GLU A 122 -7.98 -9.75 -14.81
C GLU A 122 -6.62 -9.47 -14.11
N ASP A 123 -5.84 -8.51 -14.62
CA ASP A 123 -4.62 -7.98 -13.99
C ASP A 123 -4.81 -6.55 -13.42
N VAL A 124 -6.04 -6.22 -13.00
CA VAL A 124 -6.43 -4.89 -12.48
C VAL A 124 -7.34 -4.98 -11.24
N THR A 125 -7.16 -5.99 -10.40
CA THR A 125 -8.01 -6.23 -9.23
C THR A 125 -8.09 -5.03 -8.28
N GLY A 126 -6.99 -4.33 -8.09
CA GLY A 126 -6.95 -3.13 -7.25
C GLY A 126 -7.80 -1.99 -7.81
N LYS A 127 -7.77 -1.79 -9.13
CA LYS A 127 -8.63 -0.81 -9.82
C LYS A 127 -10.09 -1.15 -9.61
N GLU A 128 -10.48 -2.41 -9.81
CA GLU A 128 -11.85 -2.88 -9.64
C GLU A 128 -12.36 -2.61 -8.20
N ILE A 129 -11.60 -3.02 -7.18
CA ILE A 129 -11.96 -2.81 -5.78
C ILE A 129 -12.03 -1.31 -5.47
N THR A 130 -11.01 -0.53 -5.82
CA THR A 130 -10.90 0.88 -5.42
C THR A 130 -11.95 1.73 -6.12
N SER A 131 -12.18 1.52 -7.42
CA SER A 131 -13.23 2.24 -8.18
C SER A 131 -14.63 1.92 -7.65
N THR A 132 -14.90 0.65 -7.31
CA THR A 132 -16.18 0.25 -6.69
C THR A 132 -16.38 0.93 -5.34
N LEU A 133 -15.38 0.95 -4.46
CA LEU A 133 -15.46 1.63 -3.17
C LEU A 133 -15.67 3.14 -3.35
N LEU A 134 -14.92 3.77 -4.25
CA LEU A 134 -15.06 5.20 -4.55
C LEU A 134 -16.47 5.54 -5.07
N ALA A 135 -17.00 4.71 -5.96
CA ALA A 135 -18.37 4.90 -6.47
C ALA A 135 -19.43 4.82 -5.36
N GLN A 136 -19.21 3.99 -4.34
CA GLN A 136 -20.10 3.92 -3.16
C GLN A 136 -19.90 5.13 -2.23
N VAL A 137 -18.67 5.55 -1.97
CA VAL A 137 -18.37 6.74 -1.14
C VAL A 137 -18.99 8.00 -1.76
N LYS A 138 -18.91 8.18 -3.09
CA LYS A 138 -19.53 9.33 -3.80
C LYS A 138 -21.06 9.42 -3.64
N LYS A 139 -21.74 8.34 -3.23
CA LYS A 139 -23.18 8.33 -2.95
C LYS A 139 -23.53 8.81 -1.53
N LEU A 140 -22.53 8.96 -0.66
CA LEU A 140 -22.71 9.30 0.75
C LEU A 140 -22.84 10.81 0.92
N SER A 141 -23.99 11.28 1.44
CA SER A 141 -24.23 12.71 1.68
C SER A 141 -23.45 13.27 2.89
N ASN A 142 -22.95 12.39 3.76
CA ASN A 142 -22.18 12.75 4.95
C ASN A 142 -20.64 12.76 4.73
N VAL A 143 -20.18 12.52 3.49
CA VAL A 143 -18.75 12.52 3.14
C VAL A 143 -18.44 13.70 2.22
N THR A 144 -17.48 14.53 2.63
CA THR A 144 -16.86 15.57 1.80
C THR A 144 -15.54 15.04 1.27
N LEU A 145 -15.38 14.99 -0.06
CA LEU A 145 -14.15 14.59 -0.74
C LEU A 145 -13.35 15.83 -1.15
N MET A 146 -12.07 15.88 -0.84
CA MET A 146 -11.18 16.99 -1.20
C MET A 146 -9.91 16.44 -1.88
N GLU A 147 -9.86 16.60 -3.19
CA GLU A 147 -8.69 16.26 -4.01
C GLU A 147 -7.60 17.34 -3.89
N TYR A 148 -6.38 16.99 -4.28
CA TYR A 148 -5.22 17.89 -4.28
C TYR A 148 -5.07 18.63 -2.95
N THR A 149 -5.33 17.91 -1.86
CA THR A 149 -5.30 18.43 -0.49
C THR A 149 -4.37 17.56 0.35
N THR A 150 -3.26 18.14 0.79
CA THR A 150 -2.21 17.46 1.54
C THR A 150 -2.39 17.68 3.04
N MET A 151 -2.33 16.61 3.84
CA MET A 151 -2.09 16.75 5.28
C MET A 151 -0.65 17.21 5.48
N VAL A 152 -0.47 18.41 6.00
CA VAL A 152 0.84 18.99 6.27
C VAL A 152 1.35 18.58 7.64
N ASP A 153 0.48 18.58 8.65
CA ASP A 153 0.79 18.15 10.02
C ASP A 153 -0.49 17.80 10.78
N ILE A 154 -0.37 17.22 11.95
CA ILE A 154 -1.49 17.01 12.88
C ILE A 154 -1.65 18.20 13.82
N ILE A 155 -2.87 18.40 14.31
CA ILE A 155 -3.17 19.32 15.43
C ILE A 155 -3.10 18.47 16.68
N GLU A 156 -1.99 18.58 17.43
CA GLU A 156 -1.73 17.80 18.62
C GLU A 156 -1.65 18.70 19.86
N ARG A 157 -2.13 18.19 20.97
CA ARG A 157 -1.93 18.75 22.30
C ARG A 157 -2.11 17.69 23.37
N ASP A 158 -1.17 17.60 24.31
CA ASP A 158 -1.22 16.70 25.47
C ASP A 158 -1.42 15.21 25.05
N ASP A 159 -0.63 14.74 24.07
CA ASP A 159 -0.65 13.39 23.47
C ASP A 159 -2.00 13.01 22.83
N LYS A 160 -2.80 13.99 22.43
CA LYS A 160 -4.08 13.80 21.76
C LYS A 160 -4.14 14.57 20.45
N CYS A 161 -4.62 13.88 19.41
CA CYS A 161 -4.88 14.46 18.09
C CYS A 161 -6.27 15.11 18.05
N TYR A 162 -6.33 16.32 17.54
CA TYR A 162 -7.56 17.11 17.39
C TYR A 162 -7.87 17.45 15.93
N GLY A 163 -7.18 16.80 14.97
CA GLY A 163 -7.32 17.06 13.55
C GLY A 163 -5.98 17.23 12.84
N ALA A 164 -5.98 17.98 11.75
CA ALA A 164 -4.78 18.23 10.96
C ALA A 164 -4.72 19.65 10.36
N ILE A 165 -3.51 20.05 10.00
CA ILE A 165 -3.23 21.17 9.11
C ILE A 165 -3.22 20.62 7.70
N ILE A 166 -3.98 21.21 6.81
CA ILE A 166 -4.06 20.82 5.42
C ILE A 166 -3.57 21.95 4.52
N ARG A 167 -2.98 21.59 3.37
CA ARG A 167 -2.68 22.50 2.28
C ARG A 167 -3.55 22.14 1.09
N LYS A 168 -4.31 23.09 0.59
CA LYS A 168 -5.15 22.96 -0.60
C LYS A 168 -4.33 23.16 -1.88
N GLN A 169 -4.91 22.83 -3.02
CA GLN A 169 -4.28 22.97 -4.34
C GLN A 169 -3.79 24.39 -4.64
N ASP A 170 -4.46 25.41 -4.12
CA ASP A 170 -4.09 26.83 -4.31
C ASP A 170 -2.98 27.30 -3.34
N GLY A 171 -2.43 26.39 -2.53
CA GLY A 171 -1.42 26.67 -1.51
C GLY A 171 -1.99 27.16 -0.18
N THR A 172 -3.31 27.36 -0.05
CA THR A 172 -3.95 27.81 1.18
C THR A 172 -3.81 26.78 2.28
N LEU A 173 -3.30 27.21 3.43
CA LEU A 173 -3.21 26.41 4.65
C LEU A 173 -4.49 26.59 5.48
N GLU A 174 -5.06 25.48 5.95
CA GLU A 174 -6.25 25.46 6.80
C GLU A 174 -6.11 24.45 7.93
N LYS A 175 -6.65 24.80 9.10
CA LYS A 175 -6.77 23.89 10.25
C LYS A 175 -8.12 23.18 10.18
N VAL A 176 -8.10 21.85 10.16
CA VAL A 176 -9.28 20.99 10.21
C VAL A 176 -9.33 20.32 11.57
N THR A 177 -10.32 20.65 12.39
CA THR A 177 -10.52 19.96 13.67
C THR A 177 -11.44 18.75 13.49
N ALA A 178 -11.13 17.65 14.21
CA ALA A 178 -11.88 16.41 14.14
C ALA A 178 -11.89 15.68 15.48
N ALA A 179 -12.92 14.89 15.76
CA ALA A 179 -12.93 13.99 16.91
C ALA A 179 -11.93 12.84 16.73
N TYR A 180 -11.78 12.35 15.49
CA TYR A 180 -10.78 11.35 15.11
C TYR A 180 -10.10 11.71 13.79
N THR A 181 -8.80 11.43 13.71
CA THR A 181 -8.02 11.50 12.46
C THR A 181 -7.54 10.12 12.09
N VAL A 182 -7.74 9.74 10.83
CA VAL A 182 -7.34 8.44 10.28
C VAL A 182 -6.29 8.66 9.20
N MET A 183 -5.06 8.26 9.45
CA MET A 183 -3.99 8.24 8.46
C MET A 183 -4.15 6.99 7.58
N ALA A 184 -4.47 7.19 6.30
CA ALA A 184 -4.53 6.20 5.24
C ALA A 184 -3.60 6.60 4.09
N CYS A 185 -2.43 7.14 4.44
CA CYS A 185 -1.53 7.92 3.58
C CYS A 185 -0.72 7.06 2.60
N GLY A 186 -0.85 5.73 2.63
CA GLY A 186 -0.04 4.82 1.83
C GLY A 186 1.40 4.68 2.34
N GLY A 187 2.29 4.21 1.47
CA GLY A 187 3.66 3.84 1.82
C GLY A 187 4.71 4.92 1.57
N VAL A 188 5.90 4.46 1.19
CA VAL A 188 7.14 5.28 1.10
C VAL A 188 7.75 5.26 -0.31
N GLY A 189 7.05 4.73 -1.31
CA GLY A 189 7.63 4.43 -2.62
C GLY A 189 8.18 5.63 -3.37
N GLY A 190 7.62 6.82 -3.15
CA GLY A 190 8.11 8.07 -3.74
C GLY A 190 9.51 8.50 -3.26
N LEU A 191 10.02 7.88 -2.19
CA LEU A 191 11.39 8.09 -1.70
C LEU A 191 12.45 7.30 -2.51
N TYR A 192 12.03 6.28 -3.30
CA TYR A 192 12.91 5.37 -4.01
C TYR A 192 13.03 5.71 -5.50
N ARG A 193 14.21 5.56 -6.06
CA ARG A 193 14.46 5.80 -7.48
C ARG A 193 13.64 4.86 -8.38
N PHE A 194 13.64 3.57 -8.07
CA PHE A 194 12.83 2.56 -8.73
C PHE A 194 11.73 2.09 -7.80
N SER A 195 10.50 2.39 -8.15
CA SER A 195 9.33 2.05 -7.36
C SER A 195 8.11 1.82 -8.26
N THR A 196 7.27 0.88 -7.89
CA THR A 196 5.97 0.66 -8.53
C THR A 196 4.91 1.64 -8.05
N ASN A 197 5.21 2.41 -7.00
CA ASN A 197 4.29 3.31 -6.33
C ASN A 197 4.26 4.69 -6.98
N PHE A 198 3.20 5.44 -6.74
CA PHE A 198 3.12 6.85 -7.12
C PHE A 198 4.17 7.70 -6.40
N ARG A 199 4.74 8.68 -7.10
CA ARG A 199 5.82 9.54 -6.58
C ARG A 199 5.42 10.44 -5.42
N HIS A 200 4.15 10.78 -5.31
CA HIS A 200 3.65 11.61 -4.22
C HIS A 200 3.50 10.87 -2.88
N LEU A 201 3.70 9.55 -2.85
CA LEU A 201 3.68 8.74 -1.63
C LEU A 201 5.06 8.78 -0.96
N THR A 202 5.31 9.80 -0.17
CA THR A 202 6.63 10.17 0.36
C THR A 202 6.82 9.85 1.84
N GLY A 203 5.94 9.01 2.44
CA GLY A 203 6.06 8.62 3.84
C GLY A 203 5.72 9.75 4.81
N ASP A 204 4.82 10.65 4.45
CA ASP A 204 4.46 11.81 5.26
C ASP A 204 4.00 11.41 6.67
N SER A 205 3.24 10.30 6.79
CA SER A 205 2.81 9.77 8.09
C SER A 205 3.97 9.32 8.98
N LEU A 206 5.07 8.80 8.41
CA LEU A 206 6.28 8.45 9.16
C LEU A 206 6.98 9.70 9.69
N ALA A 207 7.08 10.71 8.84
CA ALA A 207 7.68 11.99 9.22
C ALA A 207 6.89 12.66 10.36
N ILE A 208 5.57 12.73 10.22
CA ILE A 208 4.66 13.28 11.23
C ILE A 208 4.74 12.44 12.51
N ALA A 209 4.69 11.10 12.41
CA ALA A 209 4.81 10.23 13.58
C ALA A 209 6.14 10.47 14.33
N LYS A 210 7.26 10.53 13.61
CA LYS A 210 8.57 10.80 14.21
C LYS A 210 8.63 12.18 14.85
N LYS A 211 8.08 13.20 14.20
CA LYS A 211 8.03 14.58 14.70
C LYS A 211 7.27 14.70 16.02
N HIS A 212 6.16 13.98 16.15
CA HIS A 212 5.26 14.02 17.32
C HIS A 212 5.48 12.86 18.31
N GLY A 213 6.55 12.07 18.18
CA GLY A 213 6.86 10.98 19.10
C GLY A 213 5.85 9.82 19.07
N ILE A 214 5.09 9.68 17.99
CA ILE A 214 4.17 8.56 17.77
C ILE A 214 5.00 7.30 17.48
N GLU A 215 4.65 6.17 18.12
CA GLU A 215 5.39 4.94 17.97
C GLU A 215 5.40 4.41 16.51
N LEU A 216 6.58 4.09 16.02
CA LEU A 216 6.80 3.38 14.77
C LEU A 216 7.17 1.92 15.06
N LYS A 217 6.84 1.00 14.14
CA LYS A 217 7.24 -0.41 14.20
C LYS A 217 7.84 -0.84 12.86
N ASN A 218 9.03 -1.43 12.91
CA ASN A 218 9.74 -1.97 11.76
C ASN A 218 9.82 -1.01 10.54
N PRO A 219 10.20 0.26 10.71
CA PRO A 219 10.20 1.23 9.61
C PRO A 219 11.22 0.89 8.50
N ASP A 220 12.14 -0.03 8.75
CA ASP A 220 13.10 -0.59 7.79
C ASP A 220 12.55 -1.76 6.96
N TYR A 221 11.33 -2.24 7.23
CA TYR A 221 10.71 -3.35 6.50
C TYR A 221 10.08 -2.88 5.20
N VAL A 222 10.88 -2.83 4.15
CA VAL A 222 10.49 -2.42 2.80
C VAL A 222 10.64 -3.60 1.85
N GLN A 223 9.55 -3.98 1.17
CA GLN A 223 9.55 -5.06 0.20
C GLN A 223 9.98 -4.57 -1.17
N ILE A 224 10.91 -5.31 -1.79
CA ILE A 224 11.30 -5.14 -3.18
C ILE A 224 10.55 -6.19 -4.01
N HIS A 225 9.86 -5.77 -5.07
CA HIS A 225 9.27 -6.69 -6.04
C HIS A 225 10.35 -7.16 -7.01
N PRO A 226 10.45 -8.46 -7.28
CA PRO A 226 11.51 -9.01 -8.12
C PRO A 226 11.45 -8.55 -9.59
N THR A 227 10.23 -8.37 -10.12
CA THR A 227 10.01 -8.15 -11.55
C THR A 227 9.17 -6.90 -11.81
N THR A 228 9.83 -5.85 -12.30
CA THR A 228 9.20 -4.68 -12.92
C THR A 228 9.81 -4.50 -14.30
N PHE A 229 9.06 -3.96 -15.25
CA PHE A 229 9.56 -3.74 -16.60
C PHE A 229 10.77 -2.77 -16.56
N TYR A 230 11.89 -3.18 -17.15
CA TYR A 230 13.07 -2.35 -17.22
C TYR A 230 13.03 -1.42 -18.43
N THR A 231 13.25 -0.14 -18.22
CA THR A 231 13.43 0.85 -19.27
C THR A 231 14.54 1.82 -18.91
N LYS A 232 15.27 2.29 -19.94
CA LYS A 232 16.26 3.39 -19.78
C LYS A 232 15.58 4.77 -19.75
N LYS A 233 14.31 4.86 -20.17
CA LYS A 233 13.56 6.10 -20.11
C LYS A 233 13.22 6.40 -18.65
N HIS A 234 13.28 7.67 -18.28
CA HIS A 234 12.82 8.10 -16.96
C HIS A 234 11.29 8.05 -16.94
N GLU A 235 10.73 7.09 -16.23
CA GLU A 235 9.30 6.99 -16.00
C GLU A 235 8.97 7.45 -14.56
N ASP A 236 7.76 7.96 -14.37
CA ASP A 236 7.32 8.38 -13.03
C ASP A 236 7.33 7.22 -12.04
N ARG A 237 7.01 5.99 -12.51
CA ARG A 237 7.04 4.76 -11.72
C ARG A 237 7.41 3.56 -12.58
N SER A 238 7.98 2.54 -11.95
CA SER A 238 8.27 1.26 -12.61
C SER A 238 6.96 0.50 -12.86
N PHE A 239 6.76 0.03 -14.09
CA PHE A 239 5.59 -0.81 -14.41
C PHE A 239 5.75 -2.21 -13.82
N LEU A 240 4.78 -2.64 -13.03
CA LEU A 240 4.80 -3.94 -12.38
C LEU A 240 4.53 -5.07 -13.40
N ILE A 241 5.40 -6.07 -13.43
CA ILE A 241 5.08 -7.36 -14.02
C ILE A 241 4.64 -8.26 -12.85
N SER A 242 3.34 -8.58 -12.81
CA SER A 242 2.71 -9.27 -11.69
C SER A 242 3.41 -10.58 -11.34
N GLU A 243 3.41 -10.93 -10.06
CA GLU A 243 3.87 -12.25 -9.60
C GLU A 243 3.04 -13.40 -10.16
N SER A 244 1.77 -13.15 -10.48
CA SER A 244 0.87 -14.12 -11.12
C SER A 244 1.45 -14.63 -12.45
N VAL A 245 2.15 -13.76 -13.22
CA VAL A 245 2.83 -14.15 -14.47
C VAL A 245 3.84 -15.28 -14.22
N ARG A 246 4.64 -15.19 -13.15
CA ARG A 246 5.56 -16.25 -12.73
C ARG A 246 4.81 -17.45 -12.16
N GLY A 247 3.72 -17.20 -11.45
CA GLY A 247 2.81 -18.24 -10.93
C GLY A 247 2.22 -19.11 -12.03
N GLU A 248 1.91 -18.51 -13.18
CA GLU A 248 1.35 -19.20 -14.36
C GLU A 248 2.41 -19.78 -15.30
N GLY A 249 3.70 -19.61 -14.99
CA GLY A 249 4.74 -20.37 -15.63
C GLY A 249 5.87 -19.59 -16.31
N ALA A 250 5.85 -18.25 -16.31
CA ALA A 250 6.94 -17.45 -16.87
C ALA A 250 8.30 -17.83 -16.26
N LYS A 251 9.37 -17.69 -17.03
CA LYS A 251 10.73 -18.10 -16.66
C LYS A 251 11.69 -16.92 -16.60
N LEU A 252 12.56 -16.90 -15.59
CA LEU A 252 13.63 -15.92 -15.48
C LEU A 252 14.91 -16.44 -16.13
N LEU A 253 15.46 -15.64 -17.07
CA LEU A 253 16.59 -16.00 -17.89
C LEU A 253 17.75 -15.01 -17.69
N ASP A 254 18.97 -15.54 -17.74
CA ASP A 254 20.23 -14.79 -17.76
C ASP A 254 20.47 -14.10 -19.14
N LYS A 255 21.57 -13.39 -19.28
CA LYS A 255 21.94 -12.75 -20.56
C LYS A 255 22.14 -13.74 -21.74
N ASN A 256 22.35 -15.02 -21.45
CA ASN A 256 22.53 -16.07 -22.44
C ASN A 256 21.25 -16.89 -22.69
N MET A 257 20.11 -16.41 -22.17
CA MET A 257 18.79 -17.05 -22.26
C MET A 257 18.71 -18.40 -21.53
N ASN A 258 19.49 -18.61 -20.48
CA ASN A 258 19.40 -19.79 -19.63
C ASN A 258 18.60 -19.46 -18.38
N ARG A 259 17.69 -20.35 -18.00
CA ARG A 259 16.98 -20.27 -16.71
C ARG A 259 17.99 -20.40 -15.58
N PHE A 260 17.95 -19.48 -14.58
CA PHE A 260 18.96 -19.43 -13.50
C PHE A 260 18.38 -19.60 -12.09
N VAL A 261 17.06 -19.58 -11.92
CA VAL A 261 16.42 -19.57 -10.60
C VAL A 261 15.06 -20.27 -10.61
N ASP A 262 14.55 -20.63 -9.44
CA ASP A 262 13.14 -20.97 -9.22
C ASP A 262 12.34 -19.67 -9.04
N GLU A 263 11.40 -19.40 -9.93
CA GLU A 263 10.61 -18.17 -10.01
C GLU A 263 9.59 -18.02 -8.89
N LEU A 264 9.28 -19.11 -8.17
CA LEU A 264 8.28 -19.15 -7.10
C LEU A 264 8.88 -18.98 -5.69
N LEU A 265 10.16 -18.69 -5.60
CA LEU A 265 10.80 -18.31 -4.33
C LEU A 265 10.16 -17.06 -3.73
N PRO A 266 10.17 -16.88 -2.39
CA PRO A 266 9.78 -15.65 -1.74
C PRO A 266 10.45 -14.42 -2.34
N ARG A 267 9.74 -13.28 -2.37
CA ARG A 267 10.16 -12.06 -3.09
C ARG A 267 11.56 -11.58 -2.73
N ASP A 268 11.88 -11.57 -1.44
CA ASP A 268 13.18 -11.14 -0.93
C ASP A 268 14.31 -12.06 -1.39
N VAL A 269 14.10 -13.38 -1.32
CA VAL A 269 15.06 -14.39 -1.80
C VAL A 269 15.26 -14.27 -3.30
N LEU A 270 14.16 -14.18 -4.06
CA LEU A 270 14.21 -14.07 -5.51
C LEU A 270 14.88 -12.76 -5.96
N THR A 271 14.57 -11.65 -5.29
CA THR A 271 15.24 -10.35 -5.52
C THR A 271 16.75 -10.46 -5.34
N GLY A 272 17.21 -11.14 -4.27
CA GLY A 272 18.62 -11.41 -4.04
C GLY A 272 19.25 -12.18 -5.21
N LYS A 273 18.60 -13.25 -5.68
CA LYS A 273 19.08 -14.06 -6.80
C LYS A 273 19.13 -13.29 -8.12
N ILE A 274 18.15 -12.43 -8.39
CA ILE A 274 18.15 -11.57 -9.58
C ILE A 274 19.31 -10.58 -9.52
N ARG A 275 19.55 -9.91 -8.39
CA ARG A 275 20.67 -8.98 -8.22
C ARG A 275 22.02 -9.67 -8.36
N GLU A 276 22.19 -10.89 -7.79
CA GLU A 276 23.38 -11.71 -7.98
C GLU A 276 23.63 -12.02 -9.46
N GLN A 277 22.54 -12.39 -10.20
CA GLN A 277 22.66 -12.70 -11.63
C GLN A 277 22.98 -11.45 -12.47
N MET A 278 22.32 -10.31 -12.20
CA MET A 278 22.64 -9.04 -12.85
C MET A 278 24.11 -8.66 -12.68
N LYS A 279 24.63 -8.78 -11.46
CA LYS A 279 26.05 -8.52 -11.16
C LYS A 279 26.99 -9.48 -11.92
N LYS A 280 26.66 -10.77 -11.95
CA LYS A 280 27.41 -11.80 -12.70
C LYS A 280 27.41 -11.53 -14.21
N ASP A 281 26.30 -11.11 -14.75
CA ASP A 281 26.11 -10.85 -16.17
C ASP A 281 26.66 -9.48 -16.61
N GLY A 282 26.86 -8.55 -15.66
CA GLY A 282 27.19 -7.16 -15.93
C GLY A 282 26.08 -6.41 -16.66
N THR A 283 24.81 -6.68 -16.27
CA THR A 283 23.60 -6.13 -16.89
C THR A 283 22.76 -5.37 -15.87
N ASP A 284 21.94 -4.42 -16.33
CA ASP A 284 21.02 -3.63 -15.50
C ASP A 284 19.66 -4.34 -15.31
N PHE A 285 19.46 -5.51 -15.91
CA PHE A 285 18.20 -6.27 -15.88
C PHE A 285 18.46 -7.77 -16.14
N VAL A 286 17.45 -8.59 -15.90
CA VAL A 286 17.35 -9.98 -16.36
C VAL A 286 16.17 -10.10 -17.32
N TRP A 287 16.04 -11.24 -18.01
CA TRP A 287 14.93 -11.49 -18.92
C TRP A 287 13.82 -12.30 -18.23
N GLU A 288 12.55 -11.97 -18.54
CA GLU A 288 11.38 -12.78 -18.17
C GLU A 288 10.68 -13.26 -19.44
N ASP A 289 10.54 -14.58 -19.55
CA ASP A 289 9.96 -15.26 -20.73
C ASP A 289 8.53 -15.70 -20.45
N LEU A 290 7.56 -15.02 -21.07
CA LEU A 290 6.14 -15.28 -20.92
C LEU A 290 5.62 -16.34 -21.92
N ARG A 291 6.43 -16.73 -22.90
CA ARG A 291 6.04 -17.70 -23.96
C ARG A 291 5.78 -19.11 -23.44
N THR A 292 6.19 -19.38 -22.21
CA THR A 292 5.92 -20.65 -21.52
C THR A 292 4.49 -20.75 -20.96
N ILE A 293 3.74 -19.64 -20.95
CA ILE A 293 2.33 -19.59 -20.59
C ILE A 293 1.48 -19.85 -21.86
N PRO A 294 0.41 -20.66 -21.79
CA PRO A 294 -0.51 -20.84 -22.91
C PRO A 294 -1.06 -19.50 -23.40
N ARG A 295 -1.10 -19.31 -24.73
CA ARG A 295 -1.45 -18.01 -25.33
C ARG A 295 -2.82 -17.50 -24.88
N ASP A 296 -3.82 -18.37 -24.80
CA ASP A 296 -5.18 -17.98 -24.45
C ASP A 296 -5.26 -17.57 -22.98
N GLU A 297 -4.51 -18.23 -22.09
CA GLU A 297 -4.38 -17.85 -20.68
C GLU A 297 -3.68 -16.50 -20.54
N LEU A 298 -2.56 -16.30 -21.25
CA LEU A 298 -1.81 -15.04 -21.21
C LEU A 298 -2.69 -13.85 -21.65
N VAL A 299 -3.46 -14.01 -22.73
CA VAL A 299 -4.38 -12.97 -23.24
C VAL A 299 -5.54 -12.71 -22.29
N SER A 300 -6.08 -13.76 -21.65
CA SER A 300 -7.22 -13.64 -20.73
C SER A 300 -6.83 -13.03 -19.39
N HIS A 301 -5.63 -13.38 -18.86
CA HIS A 301 -5.26 -13.03 -17.48
C HIS A 301 -4.41 -11.75 -17.39
N PHE A 302 -3.66 -11.40 -18.47
CA PHE A 302 -2.69 -10.30 -18.41
C PHE A 302 -2.79 -9.31 -19.58
N PRO A 303 -3.98 -8.84 -19.97
CA PRO A 303 -4.15 -7.98 -21.14
C PRO A 303 -3.39 -6.66 -21.02
N ASN A 304 -3.34 -6.05 -19.82
CA ASN A 304 -2.65 -4.78 -19.62
C ASN A 304 -1.12 -4.94 -19.64
N ILE A 305 -0.59 -6.08 -19.17
CA ILE A 305 0.85 -6.37 -19.26
C ILE A 305 1.25 -6.53 -20.73
N ILE A 306 0.45 -7.25 -21.51
CA ILE A 306 0.68 -7.43 -22.96
C ILE A 306 0.70 -6.07 -23.66
N GLU A 307 -0.30 -5.22 -23.41
CA GLU A 307 -0.40 -3.91 -24.06
C GLU A 307 0.77 -3.00 -23.67
N HIS A 308 1.12 -2.94 -22.38
CA HIS A 308 2.29 -2.16 -21.94
C HIS A 308 3.58 -2.64 -22.62
N CYS A 309 3.84 -3.95 -22.65
CA CYS A 309 5.03 -4.49 -23.32
C CYS A 309 5.07 -4.12 -24.80
N LYS A 310 3.92 -4.18 -25.48
CA LYS A 310 3.79 -3.80 -26.89
C LYS A 310 4.05 -2.29 -27.09
N GLU A 311 3.54 -1.40 -26.24
CA GLU A 311 3.84 0.03 -26.25
C GLU A 311 5.34 0.30 -26.08
N MET A 312 6.01 -0.53 -25.27
CA MET A 312 7.45 -0.47 -25.05
C MET A 312 8.28 -1.15 -26.15
N GLY A 313 7.63 -1.72 -27.18
CA GLY A 313 8.25 -2.31 -28.35
C GLY A 313 8.58 -3.80 -28.25
N TYR A 314 8.00 -4.52 -27.26
CA TYR A 314 8.19 -5.94 -27.05
C TYR A 314 6.94 -6.76 -27.39
N ASP A 315 7.13 -7.84 -28.14
CA ASP A 315 6.09 -8.83 -28.43
C ASP A 315 6.27 -10.05 -27.50
N VAL A 316 5.51 -10.08 -26.41
CA VAL A 316 5.61 -11.15 -25.38
C VAL A 316 5.37 -12.56 -25.91
N PHE A 317 4.77 -12.67 -27.12
CA PHE A 317 4.56 -13.96 -27.80
C PHE A 317 5.77 -14.43 -28.62
N LYS A 318 6.74 -13.55 -28.86
CA LYS A 318 7.92 -13.82 -29.68
C LYS A 318 9.23 -13.76 -28.93
N GLU A 319 9.31 -12.91 -27.91
CA GLU A 319 10.55 -12.61 -27.20
C GLU A 319 10.33 -12.40 -25.69
N PRO A 320 11.36 -12.64 -24.86
CA PRO A 320 11.29 -12.30 -23.43
C PRO A 320 11.36 -10.79 -23.24
N ILE A 321 10.91 -10.33 -22.08
CA ILE A 321 10.91 -8.91 -21.67
C ILE A 321 12.00 -8.63 -20.63
N PRO A 322 12.59 -7.42 -20.60
CA PRO A 322 13.59 -7.06 -19.61
C PRO A 322 12.90 -6.70 -18.29
N VAL A 323 13.37 -7.27 -17.15
CA VAL A 323 12.81 -6.99 -15.84
C VAL A 323 13.89 -6.70 -14.79
N VAL A 324 13.54 -5.86 -13.81
CA VAL A 324 14.43 -5.40 -12.74
C VAL A 324 13.69 -5.31 -11.41
N PRO A 325 14.34 -5.60 -10.27
CA PRO A 325 13.75 -5.38 -8.96
C PRO A 325 13.50 -3.89 -8.66
N ALA A 326 12.34 -3.59 -8.05
CA ALA A 326 11.98 -2.23 -7.62
C ALA A 326 11.26 -2.24 -6.27
N GLN A 327 11.32 -1.12 -5.53
CA GLN A 327 10.52 -0.94 -4.33
C GLN A 327 9.03 -1.13 -4.66
N HIS A 328 8.28 -1.79 -3.77
CA HIS A 328 6.91 -2.15 -4.06
C HIS A 328 5.93 -1.98 -2.90
N TYR A 329 6.30 -2.37 -1.67
CA TYR A 329 5.40 -2.32 -0.53
C TYR A 329 6.15 -2.02 0.77
N PHE A 330 5.48 -1.34 1.69
CA PHE A 330 6.02 -0.97 2.99
C PHE A 330 5.32 -1.77 4.09
N MET A 331 6.02 -2.72 4.75
CA MET A 331 5.44 -3.55 5.81
C MET A 331 5.60 -2.93 7.20
N GLY A 332 6.51 -1.99 7.35
CA GLY A 332 6.66 -1.17 8.54
C GLY A 332 5.61 -0.08 8.64
N GLY A 333 5.79 0.89 9.54
CA GLY A 333 4.93 2.06 9.58
C GLY A 333 4.59 2.54 10.98
N VAL A 334 3.52 3.31 11.07
CA VAL A 334 2.95 3.76 12.34
C VAL A 334 2.44 2.53 13.10
N LYS A 335 2.98 2.30 14.31
CA LYS A 335 2.56 1.17 15.14
C LYS A 335 1.11 1.34 15.57
N VAL A 336 0.33 0.30 15.37
CA VAL A 336 -1.08 0.27 15.77
C VAL A 336 -1.44 -0.99 16.55
N ASN A 337 -2.53 -0.91 17.32
CA ASN A 337 -3.16 -2.07 17.92
C ASN A 337 -4.11 -2.77 16.92
N HIS A 338 -4.79 -3.84 17.35
CA HIS A 338 -5.71 -4.62 16.51
C HIS A 338 -6.99 -3.85 16.07
N HIS A 339 -7.19 -2.63 16.55
CA HIS A 339 -8.24 -1.70 16.12
C HIS A 339 -7.68 -0.50 15.37
N SER A 340 -6.43 -0.57 14.93
CA SER A 340 -5.72 0.49 14.19
C SER A 340 -5.51 1.80 14.96
N ARG A 341 -5.63 1.80 16.31
CA ARG A 341 -5.24 2.96 17.15
C ARG A 341 -3.72 3.06 17.22
N THR A 342 -3.21 4.26 17.08
CA THR A 342 -1.80 4.61 17.33
C THR A 342 -1.53 4.79 18.84
N SER A 343 -0.29 5.12 19.18
CA SER A 343 0.08 5.54 20.55
C SER A 343 -0.50 6.89 20.96
N MET A 344 -0.92 7.73 20.00
CA MET A 344 -1.55 9.03 20.24
C MET A 344 -3.07 8.89 20.33
N GLU A 345 -3.69 9.51 21.32
CA GLU A 345 -5.14 9.49 21.49
C GLU A 345 -5.87 10.13 20.30
N CYS A 346 -7.00 9.57 19.86
CA CYS A 346 -7.82 10.03 18.73
C CYS A 346 -7.14 9.99 17.36
N LEU A 347 -5.97 9.32 17.24
CA LEU A 347 -5.27 9.11 15.98
C LEU A 347 -5.25 7.62 15.61
N TYR A 348 -5.69 7.32 14.41
CA TYR A 348 -5.70 5.99 13.79
C TYR A 348 -4.77 5.95 12.58
N ALA A 349 -4.27 4.76 12.24
CA ALA A 349 -3.58 4.54 10.99
C ALA A 349 -4.05 3.22 10.37
N VAL A 350 -4.35 3.21 9.06
CA VAL A 350 -4.91 2.06 8.32
C VAL A 350 -4.23 1.88 6.97
N GLY A 351 -4.22 0.65 6.46
CA GLY A 351 -3.54 0.31 5.21
C GLY A 351 -2.02 0.39 5.33
N GLU A 352 -1.34 0.58 4.23
CA GLU A 352 0.13 0.50 4.13
C GLU A 352 0.89 1.49 5.04
N THR A 353 0.25 2.56 5.49
CA THR A 353 0.86 3.50 6.45
C THR A 353 0.97 2.92 7.87
N ALA A 354 0.19 1.87 8.18
CA ALA A 354 0.10 1.26 9.49
C ALA A 354 0.93 -0.02 9.59
N CYS A 355 1.58 -0.24 10.72
CA CYS A 355 2.21 -1.51 11.04
C CYS A 355 1.43 -2.23 12.16
N ASN A 356 0.47 -3.08 11.77
CA ASN A 356 -0.25 -4.00 12.67
C ASN A 356 0.46 -5.34 12.85
N GLY A 357 1.54 -5.59 12.09
CA GLY A 357 2.35 -6.80 12.17
C GLY A 357 1.86 -7.99 11.34
N VAL A 358 0.81 -7.85 10.53
CA VAL A 358 0.33 -8.94 9.66
C VAL A 358 1.42 -9.48 8.73
N HIS A 359 2.24 -8.61 8.17
CA HIS A 359 3.16 -8.99 7.09
C HIS A 359 4.53 -9.49 7.56
N GLY A 360 4.89 -9.27 8.82
CA GLY A 360 6.26 -9.59 9.27
C GLY A 360 7.30 -8.86 8.43
N ARG A 361 8.42 -9.52 8.17
CA ARG A 361 9.55 -8.93 7.43
C ARG A 361 9.38 -8.95 5.91
N ASN A 362 8.49 -9.79 5.38
CA ASN A 362 8.23 -9.91 3.95
C ASN A 362 6.78 -10.31 3.71
N ARG A 363 6.05 -9.52 2.96
CA ARG A 363 4.62 -9.68 2.71
C ARG A 363 4.34 -10.85 1.77
N LEU A 364 3.43 -11.76 2.17
CA LEU A 364 2.83 -12.72 1.24
C LEU A 364 2.02 -11.97 0.18
N ALA A 365 2.17 -12.33 -1.07
CA ALA A 365 1.46 -11.71 -2.18
C ALA A 365 -0.07 -11.71 -1.94
N SER A 366 -0.77 -10.70 -2.46
CA SER A 366 -2.24 -10.54 -2.37
C SER A 366 -2.85 -10.41 -0.96
N ASN A 367 -2.03 -10.30 0.10
CA ASN A 367 -2.51 -10.01 1.47
C ASN A 367 -2.74 -8.52 1.74
N SER A 368 -2.10 -7.59 0.99
CA SER A 368 -2.12 -6.15 1.33
C SER A 368 -3.50 -5.50 1.23
N LEU A 369 -4.25 -5.79 0.16
CA LEU A 369 -5.61 -5.25 -0.01
C LEU A 369 -6.53 -5.78 1.08
N LEU A 370 -6.43 -7.08 1.41
CA LEU A 370 -7.22 -7.70 2.47
C LEU A 370 -6.90 -7.07 3.84
N GLU A 371 -5.62 -6.96 4.19
CA GLU A 371 -5.18 -6.31 5.43
C GLU A 371 -5.74 -4.90 5.54
N SER A 372 -5.56 -4.10 4.48
CA SER A 372 -6.01 -2.72 4.42
C SER A 372 -7.51 -2.57 4.68
N LEU A 373 -8.33 -3.45 4.10
CA LEU A 373 -9.78 -3.44 4.27
C LEU A 373 -10.20 -3.91 5.66
N VAL A 374 -9.65 -5.03 6.12
CA VAL A 374 -9.99 -5.61 7.43
C VAL A 374 -9.73 -4.62 8.57
N PHE A 375 -8.54 -4.03 8.58
CA PHE A 375 -8.16 -3.13 9.68
C PHE A 375 -8.81 -1.74 9.57
N ALA A 376 -9.14 -1.28 8.35
CA ALA A 376 -9.97 -0.08 8.18
C ALA A 376 -11.40 -0.27 8.74
N LYS A 377 -12.01 -1.45 8.52
CA LYS A 377 -13.32 -1.80 9.10
C LYS A 377 -13.25 -1.84 10.63
N ARG A 378 -12.19 -2.40 11.19
CA ARG A 378 -11.99 -2.47 12.65
C ARG A 378 -11.81 -1.08 13.26
N ALA A 379 -11.06 -0.19 12.59
CA ALA A 379 -10.94 1.21 13.00
C ALA A 379 -12.30 1.92 13.05
N ALA A 380 -13.07 1.81 11.97
CA ALA A 380 -14.41 2.40 11.90
C ALA A 380 -15.35 1.86 12.97
N GLY A 381 -15.32 0.54 13.22
CA GLY A 381 -16.11 -0.10 14.28
C GLY A 381 -15.76 0.42 15.67
N GLN A 382 -14.47 0.52 15.99
CA GLN A 382 -14.04 1.04 17.28
C GLN A 382 -14.41 2.52 17.49
N MET A 383 -14.23 3.36 16.46
CA MET A 383 -14.64 4.77 16.54
C MET A 383 -16.16 4.88 16.78
N ALA A 384 -16.95 4.03 16.13
CA ALA A 384 -18.41 4.00 16.34
C ALA A 384 -18.80 3.56 17.76
N GLU A 385 -18.09 2.59 18.35
CA GLU A 385 -18.30 2.14 19.73
C GLU A 385 -17.94 3.22 20.76
N LEU A 386 -16.84 3.97 20.52
CA LEU A 386 -16.39 5.04 21.42
C LEU A 386 -17.25 6.31 21.29
N GLY A 387 -17.96 6.48 20.18
CA GLY A 387 -18.74 7.68 19.87
C GLY A 387 -17.88 8.85 19.37
N PHE A 388 -18.52 9.84 18.79
CA PHE A 388 -17.88 10.98 18.13
C PHE A 388 -18.03 12.26 18.96
N VAL A 389 -17.37 12.29 20.13
CA VAL A 389 -17.38 13.47 21.00
C VAL A 389 -16.21 14.37 20.63
N ASN A 390 -16.53 15.55 20.09
CA ASN A 390 -15.53 16.58 19.81
C ASN A 390 -15.49 17.58 20.98
N ASP A 391 -14.38 17.62 21.73
CA ASP A 391 -14.12 18.68 22.70
C ASP A 391 -13.72 19.96 21.94
N GLU A 392 -14.72 20.74 21.52
CA GLU A 392 -14.51 21.95 20.73
C GLU A 392 -13.60 22.98 21.42
N ILE A 393 -13.62 23.04 22.75
CA ILE A 393 -12.78 23.98 23.51
C ILE A 393 -11.32 23.55 23.47
N ALA A 394 -11.04 22.27 23.72
CA ALA A 394 -9.69 21.74 23.66
C ALA A 394 -9.16 21.75 22.20
N ALA A 395 -9.98 21.34 21.22
CA ALA A 395 -9.63 21.38 19.80
C ALA A 395 -9.29 22.80 19.33
N LYS A 396 -10.08 23.79 19.75
CA LYS A 396 -9.79 25.20 19.45
C LYS A 396 -8.47 25.66 20.09
N LYS A 397 -8.23 25.33 21.36
CA LYS A 397 -6.97 25.68 22.03
C LYS A 397 -5.77 25.05 21.36
N ALA A 398 -5.87 23.78 20.96
CA ALA A 398 -4.82 23.08 20.22
C ALA A 398 -4.57 23.74 18.86
N ALA A 399 -5.64 24.05 18.12
CA ALA A 399 -5.52 24.73 16.84
C ALA A 399 -4.95 26.14 16.96
N ASP A 400 -5.39 26.93 17.96
CA ASP A 400 -4.92 28.31 18.17
C ASP A 400 -3.42 28.38 18.56
N SER A 401 -2.85 27.32 19.14
CA SER A 401 -1.42 27.27 19.51
C SER A 401 -0.47 27.10 18.33
N ILE A 402 -0.97 26.75 17.14
CA ILE A 402 -0.15 26.49 15.97
C ILE A 402 -0.10 27.76 15.09
N ASP A 403 1.11 28.19 14.69
CA ASP A 403 1.27 29.22 13.66
C ASP A 403 1.37 28.57 12.27
N LEU A 404 0.44 28.93 11.38
CA LEU A 404 0.47 28.44 10.00
C LEU A 404 1.67 28.98 9.19
N ALA A 405 2.32 30.06 9.65
CA ALA A 405 3.52 30.58 9.02
C ALA A 405 4.68 29.56 9.02
N ASP A 406 4.75 28.69 10.03
CA ASP A 406 5.76 27.63 10.12
C ASP A 406 5.68 26.61 8.98
N TYR A 407 4.54 26.54 8.30
CA TYR A 407 4.27 25.63 7.18
C TYR A 407 4.18 26.34 5.82
N SER A 408 4.50 27.63 5.75
CA SER A 408 4.31 28.45 4.53
C SER A 408 5.26 28.05 3.39
N ASP A 409 6.52 27.66 3.71
CA ASP A 409 7.47 27.16 2.72
C ASP A 409 7.27 25.65 2.49
N GLU A 410 6.44 25.33 1.48
CA GLU A 410 6.12 23.96 1.10
C GLU A 410 7.35 23.09 0.85
N LYS A 411 8.32 23.62 0.09
CA LYS A 411 9.55 22.88 -0.25
C LYS A 411 10.42 22.62 0.98
N ALA A 412 10.45 23.54 1.94
CA ALA A 412 11.16 23.33 3.19
C ALA A 412 10.52 22.22 4.01
N VAL A 413 9.19 22.22 4.15
CA VAL A 413 8.44 21.16 4.84
C VAL A 413 8.63 19.79 4.15
N GLU A 414 8.55 19.73 2.82
CA GLU A 414 8.76 18.49 2.08
C GLU A 414 10.19 17.94 2.28
N ARG A 415 11.22 18.80 2.23
CA ARG A 415 12.60 18.38 2.49
C ARG A 415 12.78 17.85 3.92
N GLU A 416 12.21 18.52 4.90
CA GLU A 416 12.28 18.11 6.29
C GLU A 416 11.58 16.73 6.47
N TYR A 417 10.38 16.58 5.94
CA TYR A 417 9.60 15.33 6.07
C TYR A 417 10.26 14.18 5.33
N ARG A 418 10.80 14.41 4.14
CA ARG A 418 11.59 13.39 3.44
C ARG A 418 12.79 12.95 4.30
N LYS A 419 13.50 13.90 4.92
CA LYS A 419 14.61 13.59 5.83
C LYS A 419 14.13 12.76 7.03
N LEU A 420 13.07 13.17 7.71
CA LEU A 420 12.51 12.45 8.87
C LEU A 420 12.04 11.04 8.51
N ALA A 421 11.37 10.86 7.36
CA ALA A 421 10.94 9.56 6.88
C ALA A 421 12.13 8.65 6.58
N MET A 422 13.17 9.17 5.90
CA MET A 422 14.39 8.41 5.61
C MET A 422 15.15 8.04 6.88
N GLU A 423 15.30 8.95 7.84
CA GLU A 423 15.91 8.65 9.13
C GLU A 423 15.13 7.57 9.91
N ALA A 424 13.80 7.53 9.78
CA ALA A 424 13.00 6.46 10.38
C ALA A 424 13.29 5.11 9.71
N ILE A 425 13.35 5.07 8.37
CA ILE A 425 13.61 3.85 7.59
C ILE A 425 15.04 3.32 7.82
N GLU A 426 16.03 4.20 7.87
CA GLU A 426 17.43 3.81 8.00
C GLU A 426 17.86 3.49 9.45
N GLY A 427 17.00 3.79 10.43
CA GLY A 427 17.31 3.58 11.85
C GLY A 427 18.49 4.42 12.38
N ARG A 428 18.90 5.51 11.66
CA ARG A 428 20.05 6.34 11.97
C ARG A 428 19.63 7.74 12.37
N THR A 429 20.07 8.17 13.54
CA THR A 429 20.34 9.58 13.80
C THR A 429 21.59 9.93 12.98
N SER A 430 21.52 10.99 12.16
CA SER A 430 22.55 11.45 11.24
C SER A 430 23.92 11.65 11.92
N VAL A 431 24.75 10.62 11.93
CA VAL A 431 26.19 10.73 12.12
C VAL A 431 26.86 9.82 11.09
N GLY A 432 27.41 10.47 10.09
CA GLY A 432 28.24 10.03 8.99
C GLY A 432 28.64 8.56 8.86
N THR A 433 28.34 7.99 7.68
CA THR A 433 29.34 7.19 6.90
C THR A 433 28.78 6.85 5.50
N GLU A 434 29.67 6.88 4.52
CA GLU A 434 29.47 6.73 3.06
C GLU A 434 29.18 5.29 2.56
N GLU A 435 28.70 4.36 3.39
CA GLU A 435 28.67 2.91 3.04
C GLU A 435 27.28 2.31 2.73
N THR A 436 26.26 3.09 2.35
CA THR A 436 24.91 2.55 2.11
C THR A 436 24.49 2.49 0.63
N VAL A 437 25.40 2.24 -0.30
CA VAL A 437 25.09 2.10 -1.75
C VAL A 437 24.61 0.69 -2.12
N GLU A 438 24.68 -0.31 -1.24
CA GLU A 438 24.34 -1.71 -1.57
C GLU A 438 22.85 -2.09 -1.44
N SER A 439 22.00 -1.28 -0.80
CA SER A 439 20.59 -1.63 -0.56
C SER A 439 19.61 -1.23 -1.67
N GLY A 440 20.07 -0.68 -2.78
CA GLY A 440 19.18 -0.20 -3.88
C GLY A 440 18.48 1.13 -3.58
N ILE A 441 18.84 1.80 -2.47
CA ILE A 441 18.37 3.14 -2.09
C ILE A 441 19.29 4.16 -2.79
N ALA A 442 19.05 4.42 -4.06
CA ALA A 442 19.66 5.56 -4.73
C ALA A 442 18.68 6.74 -4.68
N TYR A 443 18.97 7.70 -3.82
CA TYR A 443 18.18 8.92 -3.64
C TYR A 443 18.03 9.71 -4.94
N ILE A 444 16.87 10.33 -5.12
CA ILE A 444 16.74 11.43 -6.05
C ILE A 444 17.43 12.63 -5.38
N GLN A 445 18.65 12.94 -5.78
CA GLN A 445 19.20 14.27 -5.53
C GLN A 445 18.39 15.27 -6.36
N ALA A 446 17.94 16.33 -5.69
CA ALA A 446 17.09 17.41 -6.21
C ALA A 446 17.66 18.09 -7.47
#